data_8ed67826db21d94375b4764b97f58c39
#
_entry.id   8ed67826db21d94375b4764b97f58c39
#
_cell.length_a   1.000
_cell.length_b   1.000
_cell.length_c   1.000
_cell.angle_alpha   90.00
_cell.angle_beta   90.00
_cell.angle_gamma   90.00
#
_symmetry.space_group_name_H-M   'P 1'
#
loop_
_entity.id
_entity.type
_entity.pdbx_description
1 polymer ?
#
loop_
_entity_poly.entity_id
_entity_poly.type
_entity_poly.pdbx_seq_one_letter_code
_entity_poly.pdbx_strand_id
1 'polypeptide(L)'
;SLLLSGALLFSCAQPRLNIDNFEWGKIPQQPDFSWAENVGSRQLPDSSTVVSANSFGAVADSTVLSTDAIQKAIDSCALSGGGTVTLQPGYYLTGALFVKSGVNLQISKGVTLIACSDIHCYPEFRSRIAGIEMVWPAAVINIIGEEKASVSGEGTLDCRGKIFWDKYWAMRKEYEAKGLRWIVDYDCKRVRGILVENSSDVTLSNFTLMRTGFWGCQILYSDHCTVD
;
A
#
# COMPACT_ATOMS: atom_id res chain seq x y z
N SER A 1 -21.15 28.79 55.72
CA SER A 1 -20.59 27.45 55.54
C SER A 1 -20.25 27.27 54.07
N LEU A 2 -18.96 27.51 53.75
CA LEU A 2 -18.42 27.27 52.42
C LEU A 2 -17.88 25.82 52.39
N LEU A 3 -18.43 25.00 51.53
CA LEU A 3 -17.87 23.68 51.16
C LEU A 3 -16.91 23.87 49.96
N LEU A 4 -15.62 23.78 50.23
CA LEU A 4 -14.61 23.64 49.16
C LEU A 4 -14.63 22.19 48.67
N SER A 5 -15.06 22.00 47.43
CA SER A 5 -14.93 20.74 46.69
C SER A 5 -13.51 20.65 46.08
N GLY A 6 -12.66 19.84 46.69
CA GLY A 6 -11.32 19.57 46.18
C GLY A 6 -11.39 18.57 45.05
N ALA A 7 -11.12 19.01 43.82
CA ALA A 7 -10.91 18.13 42.66
C ALA A 7 -9.51 17.49 42.77
N LEU A 8 -9.45 16.20 43.05
CA LEU A 8 -8.25 15.40 42.93
C LEU A 8 -7.91 15.16 41.43
N LEU A 9 -6.94 15.93 40.96
CA LEU A 9 -6.32 15.67 39.66
C LEU A 9 -5.42 14.42 39.77
N PHE A 10 -5.91 13.27 39.33
CA PHE A 10 -5.05 12.12 39.06
C PHE A 10 -4.19 12.40 37.83
N SER A 11 -2.97 12.84 38.06
CA SER A 11 -1.94 12.83 37.04
C SER A 11 -1.54 11.39 36.82
N CYS A 12 -1.90 10.81 35.68
CA CYS A 12 -1.27 9.57 35.18
C CYS A 12 0.18 9.92 34.84
N ALA A 13 1.07 9.81 35.82
CA ALA A 13 2.51 9.81 35.56
C ALA A 13 2.86 8.54 34.79
N GLN A 14 3.06 8.66 33.49
CA GLN A 14 3.70 7.58 32.75
C GLN A 14 5.09 7.35 33.34
N PRO A 15 5.50 6.09 33.58
CA PRO A 15 6.84 5.81 34.04
C PRO A 15 7.82 6.39 33.02
N ARG A 16 8.59 7.39 33.42
CA ARG A 16 9.71 7.89 32.61
C ARG A 16 10.73 6.75 32.53
N LEU A 17 11.01 6.26 31.33
CA LEU A 17 12.14 5.37 31.07
C LEU A 17 13.39 6.11 31.57
N ASN A 18 13.99 5.60 32.64
CA ASN A 18 15.26 6.12 33.15
C ASN A 18 16.37 5.55 32.25
N ILE A 19 16.75 6.32 31.25
CA ILE A 19 17.78 5.96 30.26
C ILE A 19 19.16 5.78 30.91
N ASP A 20 19.40 6.44 32.04
CA ASP A 20 20.71 6.42 32.73
C ASP A 20 21.02 5.04 33.38
N ASN A 21 20.04 4.19 33.59
CA ASN A 21 20.19 2.85 34.12
C ASN A 21 19.90 1.74 33.10
N PHE A 22 19.89 2.08 31.80
CA PHE A 22 19.69 1.10 30.74
C PHE A 22 21.01 0.35 30.46
N GLU A 23 21.11 -0.89 30.97
CA GLU A 23 22.24 -1.76 30.66
C GLU A 23 22.08 -2.35 29.25
N TRP A 24 22.76 -1.77 28.28
CA TRP A 24 22.87 -2.32 26.93
C TRP A 24 23.47 -3.72 26.99
N GLY A 25 22.74 -4.74 26.63
CA GLY A 25 23.16 -6.15 26.61
C GLY A 25 22.44 -7.07 27.58
N LYS A 26 21.64 -6.56 28.52
CA LYS A 26 20.63 -7.34 29.21
C LYS A 26 19.30 -7.17 28.49
N ILE A 27 19.12 -7.96 27.46
CA ILE A 27 17.75 -8.13 26.90
C ILE A 27 16.94 -8.79 28.03
N PRO A 28 15.86 -8.16 28.53
CA PRO A 28 14.95 -8.84 29.44
C PRO A 28 14.56 -10.18 28.83
N GLN A 29 14.32 -11.19 29.68
CA GLN A 29 13.75 -12.46 29.24
C GLN A 29 12.79 -12.21 28.08
N GLN A 30 12.93 -13.01 27.01
CA GLN A 30 12.23 -12.77 25.74
C GLN A 30 10.85 -12.16 25.98
N PRO A 31 10.56 -10.99 25.42
CA PRO A 31 9.25 -10.36 25.64
C PRO A 31 8.16 -11.39 25.29
N ASP A 32 7.11 -11.44 26.07
CA ASP A 32 5.95 -12.24 25.74
C ASP A 32 5.32 -11.71 24.44
N PHE A 33 5.45 -12.46 23.37
CA PHE A 33 4.88 -12.14 22.05
C PHE A 33 3.57 -12.91 21.80
N SER A 34 2.95 -13.48 22.82
CA SER A 34 1.67 -14.21 22.65
C SER A 34 0.58 -13.37 21.99
N TRP A 35 0.61 -12.05 22.17
CA TRP A 35 -0.28 -11.13 21.49
C TRP A 35 -0.11 -11.14 19.94
N ALA A 36 1.07 -11.53 19.45
CA ALA A 36 1.38 -11.55 18.02
C ALA A 36 0.83 -12.79 17.30
N GLU A 37 0.36 -13.82 18.04
CA GLU A 37 -0.20 -15.03 17.44
C GLU A 37 -1.46 -14.78 16.61
N ASN A 38 -2.15 -13.67 16.86
CA ASN A 38 -3.40 -13.31 16.20
C ASN A 38 -3.28 -12.05 15.31
N VAL A 39 -2.07 -11.58 15.01
CA VAL A 39 -1.86 -10.43 14.10
C VAL A 39 -1.65 -10.87 12.66
N GLY A 40 -1.83 -9.93 11.73
CA GLY A 40 -1.66 -10.18 10.31
C GLY A 40 -2.85 -10.87 9.65
N SER A 41 -2.67 -11.19 8.38
CA SER A 41 -3.69 -11.88 7.57
C SER A 41 -3.90 -13.30 8.09
N ARG A 42 -5.15 -13.70 8.23
CA ARG A 42 -5.58 -15.03 8.71
C ARG A 42 -5.98 -15.96 7.57
N GLN A 43 -6.32 -15.38 6.43
CA GLN A 43 -6.82 -16.10 5.27
C GLN A 43 -6.13 -15.61 4.01
N LEU A 44 -5.73 -16.54 3.15
CA LEU A 44 -5.16 -16.26 1.85
C LEU A 44 -6.17 -16.58 0.74
N PRO A 45 -6.01 -16.00 -0.46
CA PRO A 45 -6.72 -16.44 -1.64
C PRO A 45 -6.53 -17.94 -1.90
N ASP A 46 -7.55 -18.60 -2.46
CA ASP A 46 -7.40 -19.97 -2.95
C ASP A 46 -6.42 -19.97 -4.14
N SER A 47 -5.45 -20.87 -4.12
CA SER A 47 -4.43 -20.99 -5.17
C SER A 47 -4.76 -22.04 -6.23
N SER A 48 -5.90 -22.72 -6.15
CA SER A 48 -6.27 -23.82 -7.04
C SER A 48 -6.54 -23.35 -8.48
N THR A 49 -7.05 -22.14 -8.66
CA THR A 49 -7.32 -21.54 -9.96
C THR A 49 -6.16 -20.62 -10.36
N VAL A 50 -5.65 -20.80 -11.58
CA VAL A 50 -4.60 -19.94 -12.15
C VAL A 50 -5.09 -19.30 -13.44
N VAL A 51 -5.02 -17.97 -13.52
CA VAL A 51 -5.43 -17.16 -14.66
C VAL A 51 -4.23 -16.40 -15.18
N SER A 52 -3.89 -16.58 -16.46
CA SER A 52 -2.79 -15.84 -17.08
C SER A 52 -3.29 -14.51 -17.66
N ALA A 53 -2.74 -13.39 -17.24
CA ALA A 53 -3.06 -12.08 -17.80
C ALA A 53 -2.66 -11.97 -19.28
N ASN A 54 -1.66 -12.74 -19.72
CA ASN A 54 -1.27 -12.80 -21.14
C ASN A 54 -2.38 -13.38 -22.02
N SER A 55 -3.24 -14.26 -21.49
CA SER A 55 -4.41 -14.78 -22.21
C SER A 55 -5.51 -13.74 -22.42
N PHE A 56 -5.45 -12.62 -21.68
CA PHE A 56 -6.33 -11.46 -21.82
C PHE A 56 -5.72 -10.32 -22.62
N GLY A 57 -4.52 -10.56 -23.19
CA GLY A 57 -3.83 -9.59 -24.03
C GLY A 57 -2.76 -8.76 -23.34
N ALA A 58 -2.34 -9.10 -22.11
CA ALA A 58 -1.20 -8.45 -21.50
C ALA A 58 0.08 -8.76 -22.28
N VAL A 59 0.79 -7.70 -22.67
CA VAL A 59 1.99 -7.79 -23.50
C VAL A 59 3.22 -7.42 -22.69
N ALA A 60 4.25 -8.25 -22.77
CA ALA A 60 5.54 -8.02 -22.12
C ALA A 60 6.36 -6.96 -22.87
N ASP A 61 5.83 -5.74 -22.95
CA ASP A 61 6.44 -4.58 -23.59
C ASP A 61 6.23 -3.35 -22.70
N SER A 62 7.34 -2.71 -22.31
CA SER A 62 7.34 -1.53 -21.45
C SER A 62 6.79 -0.25 -22.10
N THR A 63 6.42 -0.31 -23.38
CA THR A 63 5.83 0.81 -24.16
C THR A 63 4.35 0.64 -24.42
N VAL A 64 3.81 -0.58 -24.24
CA VAL A 64 2.40 -0.92 -24.47
C VAL A 64 1.66 -1.02 -23.14
N LEU A 65 0.61 -0.23 -22.97
CA LEU A 65 -0.19 -0.24 -21.75
C LEU A 65 -1.00 -1.55 -21.64
N SER A 66 -0.72 -2.34 -20.64
CA SER A 66 -1.35 -3.64 -20.37
C SER A 66 -2.39 -3.59 -19.22
N THR A 67 -2.74 -2.38 -18.73
CA THR A 67 -3.65 -2.20 -17.58
C THR A 67 -4.95 -2.95 -17.75
N ASP A 68 -5.65 -2.73 -18.86
CA ASP A 68 -6.96 -3.33 -19.11
C ASP A 68 -6.89 -4.86 -19.20
N ALA A 69 -5.82 -5.39 -19.79
CA ALA A 69 -5.63 -6.82 -19.93
C ALA A 69 -5.37 -7.48 -18.56
N ILE A 70 -4.52 -6.86 -17.73
CA ILE A 70 -4.23 -7.35 -16.38
C ILE A 70 -5.48 -7.23 -15.51
N GLN A 71 -6.21 -6.10 -15.61
CA GLN A 71 -7.44 -5.91 -14.84
C GLN A 71 -8.52 -6.92 -15.23
N LYS A 72 -8.72 -7.19 -16.52
CA LYS A 72 -9.66 -8.23 -16.98
C LYS A 72 -9.31 -9.61 -16.44
N ALA A 73 -8.03 -9.95 -16.35
CA ALA A 73 -7.60 -11.21 -15.75
C ALA A 73 -7.94 -11.26 -14.25
N ILE A 74 -7.72 -10.18 -13.51
CA ILE A 74 -8.08 -10.05 -12.10
C ILE A 74 -9.59 -10.20 -11.92
N ASP A 75 -10.37 -9.48 -12.70
CA ASP A 75 -11.83 -9.52 -12.63
C ASP A 75 -12.39 -10.91 -12.99
N SER A 76 -11.85 -11.54 -14.03
CA SER A 76 -12.22 -12.91 -14.42
C SER A 76 -11.88 -13.94 -13.35
N CYS A 77 -10.71 -13.79 -12.71
CA CYS A 77 -10.29 -14.64 -11.60
C CYS A 77 -11.26 -14.51 -10.41
N ALA A 78 -11.59 -13.28 -10.02
CA ALA A 78 -12.54 -13.01 -8.95
C ALA A 78 -13.94 -13.59 -9.24
N LEU A 79 -14.46 -13.40 -10.46
CA LEU A 79 -15.76 -13.93 -10.88
C LEU A 79 -15.79 -15.47 -10.88
N SER A 80 -14.64 -16.12 -11.02
CA SER A 80 -14.51 -17.58 -10.97
C SER A 80 -14.36 -18.13 -9.55
N GLY A 81 -14.52 -17.29 -8.53
CA GLY A 81 -14.40 -17.67 -7.12
C GLY A 81 -13.04 -17.43 -6.50
N GLY A 82 -12.16 -16.71 -7.18
CA GLY A 82 -10.81 -16.38 -6.73
C GLY A 82 -9.73 -17.25 -7.37
N GLY A 83 -8.49 -17.03 -6.95
CA GLY A 83 -7.33 -17.75 -7.48
C GLY A 83 -6.09 -16.87 -7.62
N THR A 84 -5.17 -17.29 -8.49
CA THR A 84 -3.93 -16.58 -8.75
C THR A 84 -3.88 -16.05 -10.18
N VAL A 85 -3.65 -14.75 -10.32
CA VAL A 85 -3.38 -14.11 -11.61
C VAL A 85 -1.88 -14.04 -11.82
N THR A 86 -1.42 -14.60 -12.94
CA THR A 86 0.00 -14.70 -13.30
C THR A 86 0.33 -13.90 -14.56
N LEU A 87 1.62 -13.58 -14.72
CA LEU A 87 2.19 -13.00 -15.94
C LEU A 87 3.43 -13.82 -16.32
N GLN A 88 3.69 -13.92 -17.63
CA GLN A 88 4.94 -14.47 -18.12
C GLN A 88 6.10 -13.50 -17.79
N PRO A 89 7.35 -14.00 -17.65
CA PRO A 89 8.50 -13.13 -17.45
C PRO A 89 8.57 -12.00 -18.49
N GLY A 90 8.84 -10.76 -18.04
CA GLY A 90 8.93 -9.60 -18.91
C GLY A 90 8.55 -8.29 -18.19
N TYR A 91 8.50 -7.21 -18.97
CA TYR A 91 8.25 -5.84 -18.49
C TYR A 91 6.86 -5.40 -18.95
N TYR A 92 5.96 -5.08 -18.04
CA TYR A 92 4.58 -4.73 -18.33
C TYR A 92 4.28 -3.31 -17.88
N LEU A 93 3.99 -2.40 -18.82
CA LEU A 93 3.53 -1.05 -18.49
C LEU A 93 2.09 -1.10 -18.02
N THR A 94 1.80 -0.54 -16.85
CA THR A 94 0.47 -0.51 -16.28
C THR A 94 0.13 0.82 -15.60
N GLY A 95 -1.14 1.21 -15.65
CA GLY A 95 -1.73 2.21 -14.76
C GLY A 95 -2.20 1.60 -13.46
N ALA A 96 -3.34 2.08 -12.93
CA ALA A 96 -3.93 1.56 -11.71
C ALA A 96 -4.55 0.17 -11.92
N LEU A 97 -4.18 -0.77 -11.06
CA LEU A 97 -4.78 -2.10 -10.94
C LEU A 97 -5.58 -2.19 -9.64
N PHE A 98 -6.72 -2.88 -9.70
CA PHE A 98 -7.60 -3.09 -8.55
C PHE A 98 -7.73 -4.61 -8.31
N VAL A 99 -7.01 -5.10 -7.30
CA VAL A 99 -7.07 -6.51 -6.90
C VAL A 99 -8.34 -6.75 -6.13
N LYS A 100 -8.99 -7.88 -6.42
CA LYS A 100 -10.32 -8.25 -5.91
C LYS A 100 -10.23 -9.30 -4.81
N SER A 101 -11.33 -9.43 -4.07
CA SER A 101 -11.47 -10.47 -3.04
C SER A 101 -11.19 -11.86 -3.58
N GLY A 102 -10.44 -12.64 -2.81
CA GLY A 102 -10.05 -13.99 -3.19
C GLY A 102 -8.98 -14.07 -4.29
N VAL A 103 -8.40 -12.96 -4.73
CA VAL A 103 -7.39 -12.92 -5.81
C VAL A 103 -6.01 -12.66 -5.26
N ASN A 104 -5.04 -13.46 -5.71
CA ASN A 104 -3.62 -13.20 -5.61
C ASN A 104 -3.07 -12.68 -6.94
N LEU A 105 -2.60 -11.44 -6.98
CA LEU A 105 -1.80 -10.94 -8.11
C LEU A 105 -0.35 -11.36 -7.92
N GLN A 106 0.11 -12.35 -8.69
CA GLN A 106 1.44 -12.89 -8.56
C GLN A 106 2.43 -12.18 -9.49
N ILE A 107 3.35 -11.42 -8.91
CA ILE A 107 4.48 -10.80 -9.60
C ILE A 107 5.68 -11.74 -9.48
N SER A 108 5.73 -12.78 -10.34
CA SER A 108 6.74 -13.82 -10.25
C SER A 108 8.14 -13.32 -10.60
N LYS A 109 9.16 -14.08 -10.23
CA LYS A 109 10.55 -13.81 -10.63
C LYS A 109 10.66 -13.63 -12.15
N GLY A 110 11.33 -12.53 -12.55
CA GLY A 110 11.45 -12.15 -13.97
C GLY A 110 10.29 -11.29 -14.49
N VAL A 111 9.22 -11.09 -13.73
CA VAL A 111 8.15 -10.13 -14.03
C VAL A 111 8.48 -8.78 -13.42
N THR A 112 8.36 -7.72 -14.21
CA THR A 112 8.41 -6.33 -13.73
C THR A 112 7.16 -5.60 -14.18
N LEU A 113 6.31 -5.21 -13.24
CA LEU A 113 5.25 -4.24 -13.48
C LEU A 113 5.85 -2.85 -13.43
N ILE A 114 5.64 -2.07 -14.48
CA ILE A 114 6.18 -0.71 -14.63
C ILE A 114 5.01 0.26 -14.61
N ALA A 115 5.02 1.19 -13.68
CA ALA A 115 3.98 2.21 -13.56
C ALA A 115 4.00 3.21 -14.73
N CYS A 116 2.83 3.52 -15.25
CA CYS A 116 2.62 4.60 -16.22
C CYS A 116 3.04 5.94 -15.59
N SER A 117 3.80 6.74 -16.31
CA SER A 117 4.24 8.08 -15.85
C SER A 117 3.16 9.14 -15.99
N ASP A 118 2.10 8.88 -16.77
CA ASP A 118 0.97 9.79 -16.91
C ASP A 118 0.00 9.61 -15.75
N ILE A 119 -0.27 10.70 -15.02
CA ILE A 119 -1.20 10.69 -13.89
C ILE A 119 -2.63 10.32 -14.30
N HIS A 120 -3.00 10.53 -15.56
CA HIS A 120 -4.32 10.16 -16.09
C HIS A 120 -4.54 8.64 -16.21
N CYS A 121 -3.47 7.83 -16.08
CA CYS A 121 -3.59 6.37 -15.94
C CYS A 121 -4.13 5.94 -14.56
N TYR A 122 -4.38 6.89 -13.66
CA TYR A 122 -4.78 6.65 -12.28
C TYR A 122 -6.08 7.41 -11.97
N PRO A 123 -7.24 6.73 -11.98
CA PRO A 123 -8.52 7.36 -11.67
C PRO A 123 -8.48 7.97 -10.27
N GLU A 124 -9.14 9.12 -10.12
CA GLU A 124 -9.22 9.82 -8.84
C GLU A 124 -10.46 9.39 -8.07
N PHE A 125 -10.32 9.19 -6.77
CA PHE A 125 -11.41 8.90 -5.87
C PHE A 125 -11.15 9.47 -4.48
N ARG A 126 -12.17 9.45 -3.63
CA ARG A 126 -12.06 9.92 -2.25
C ARG A 126 -11.22 8.94 -1.44
N SER A 127 -10.15 9.42 -0.84
CA SER A 127 -9.22 8.66 0.00
C SER A 127 -8.67 9.57 1.10
N ARG A 128 -7.79 9.07 1.96
CA ARG A 128 -7.20 9.84 3.04
C ARG A 128 -5.71 10.05 2.81
N ILE A 129 -5.29 11.33 2.85
CA ILE A 129 -3.90 11.74 2.65
C ILE A 129 -3.43 12.52 3.87
N ALA A 130 -2.41 12.03 4.56
CA ALA A 130 -1.82 12.66 5.73
C ALA A 130 -2.87 13.16 6.76
N GLY A 131 -3.92 12.37 6.99
CA GLY A 131 -4.97 12.66 7.96
C GLY A 131 -6.17 13.45 7.40
N ILE A 132 -6.16 13.85 6.13
CA ILE A 132 -7.24 14.63 5.51
C ILE A 132 -7.94 13.80 4.43
N GLU A 133 -9.29 13.75 4.50
CA GLU A 133 -10.12 13.16 3.45
C GLU A 133 -10.17 14.06 2.23
N MET A 134 -9.72 13.55 1.09
CA MET A 134 -9.67 14.32 -0.15
C MET A 134 -9.69 13.43 -1.38
N VAL A 135 -9.87 14.03 -2.56
CA VAL A 135 -9.79 13.32 -3.84
C VAL A 135 -8.33 13.18 -4.27
N TRP A 136 -7.91 11.94 -4.49
CA TRP A 136 -6.52 11.61 -4.81
C TRP A 136 -6.43 10.53 -5.89
N PRO A 137 -5.36 10.52 -6.70
CA PRO A 137 -5.13 9.46 -7.68
C PRO A 137 -5.02 8.08 -7.01
N ALA A 138 -5.51 7.06 -7.69
CA ALA A 138 -5.29 5.68 -7.34
C ALA A 138 -3.78 5.38 -7.17
N ALA A 139 -3.48 4.37 -6.39
CA ALA A 139 -2.14 3.76 -6.38
C ALA A 139 -1.89 2.93 -7.65
N VAL A 140 -0.67 2.47 -7.86
CA VAL A 140 -0.40 1.50 -8.94
C VAL A 140 -1.15 0.19 -8.68
N ILE A 141 -1.16 -0.27 -7.43
CA ILE A 141 -1.99 -1.41 -7.00
C ILE A 141 -2.94 -0.94 -5.89
N ASN A 142 -4.20 -1.29 -6.02
CA ASN A 142 -5.26 -0.93 -5.08
C ASN A 142 -6.01 -2.17 -4.62
N ILE A 143 -6.27 -2.28 -3.32
CA ILE A 143 -7.11 -3.28 -2.67
C ILE A 143 -8.10 -2.49 -1.82
N ILE A 144 -9.34 -2.33 -2.29
CA ILE A 144 -10.29 -1.38 -1.68
C ILE A 144 -11.64 -2.07 -1.46
N GLY A 145 -12.03 -2.22 -0.20
CA GLY A 145 -13.28 -2.89 0.19
C GLY A 145 -13.25 -4.39 -0.09
N GLU A 146 -12.07 -5.01 -0.03
CA GLU A 146 -11.86 -6.39 -0.44
C GLU A 146 -11.41 -7.26 0.75
N GLU A 147 -11.63 -8.56 0.63
CA GLU A 147 -11.24 -9.55 1.62
C GLU A 147 -10.41 -10.67 1.00
N LYS A 148 -9.45 -11.22 1.75
CA LYS A 148 -8.60 -12.34 1.30
C LYS A 148 -7.93 -12.04 -0.04
N ALA A 149 -7.34 -10.87 -0.16
CA ALA A 149 -6.64 -10.43 -1.36
C ALA A 149 -5.13 -10.44 -1.12
N SER A 150 -4.34 -10.71 -2.15
CA SER A 150 -2.90 -10.67 -1.99
C SER A 150 -2.17 -10.18 -3.25
N VAL A 151 -0.97 -9.65 -3.00
CA VAL A 151 0.06 -9.41 -4.02
C VAL A 151 1.31 -10.14 -3.55
N SER A 152 1.83 -11.04 -4.36
CA SER A 152 2.94 -11.88 -3.94
C SER A 152 3.93 -12.16 -5.08
N GLY A 153 5.07 -12.75 -4.75
CA GLY A 153 6.04 -13.25 -5.73
C GLY A 153 7.43 -12.63 -5.57
N GLU A 154 8.37 -13.01 -6.45
CA GLU A 154 9.77 -12.57 -6.38
C GLU A 154 10.12 -11.53 -7.48
N GLY A 155 9.10 -10.94 -8.08
CA GLY A 155 9.26 -9.94 -9.14
C GLY A 155 9.35 -8.52 -8.62
N THR A 156 9.11 -7.55 -9.50
CA THR A 156 9.29 -6.12 -9.18
C THR A 156 8.07 -5.30 -9.56
N LEU A 157 7.66 -4.42 -8.66
CA LEU A 157 6.76 -3.30 -8.93
C LEU A 157 7.60 -2.01 -8.96
N ASP A 158 7.88 -1.51 -10.15
CA ASP A 158 8.64 -0.30 -10.38
C ASP A 158 7.70 0.87 -10.67
N CYS A 159 7.53 1.75 -9.70
CA CYS A 159 6.57 2.85 -9.76
C CYS A 159 7.05 4.08 -10.55
N ARG A 160 8.27 4.10 -11.09
CA ARG A 160 8.84 5.22 -11.88
C ARG A 160 8.57 6.60 -11.30
N GLY A 161 8.56 6.74 -9.97
CA GLY A 161 8.08 7.92 -9.25
C GLY A 161 8.86 9.22 -9.42
N LYS A 162 10.00 9.20 -10.12
CA LYS A 162 10.86 10.39 -10.26
C LYS A 162 10.11 11.60 -10.82
N ILE A 163 9.23 11.42 -11.80
CA ILE A 163 8.46 12.51 -12.40
C ILE A 163 7.56 13.22 -11.37
N PHE A 164 6.98 12.48 -10.44
CA PHE A 164 6.16 13.02 -9.35
C PHE A 164 7.02 13.74 -8.31
N TRP A 165 8.23 13.22 -8.03
CA TRP A 165 9.20 13.86 -7.14
C TRP A 165 9.74 15.17 -7.69
N ASP A 166 10.11 15.21 -8.97
CA ASP A 166 10.62 16.41 -9.62
C ASP A 166 9.59 17.54 -9.56
N LYS A 167 8.31 17.23 -9.86
CA LYS A 167 7.20 18.16 -9.73
C LYS A 167 7.01 18.63 -8.28
N TYR A 168 7.02 17.72 -7.33
CA TYR A 168 6.86 18.02 -5.91
C TYR A 168 7.95 18.97 -5.40
N TRP A 169 9.21 18.67 -5.69
CA TRP A 169 10.32 19.50 -5.21
C TRP A 169 10.35 20.88 -5.86
N ALA A 170 9.93 21.02 -7.12
CA ALA A 170 9.76 22.30 -7.78
C ALA A 170 8.67 23.13 -7.07
N MET A 171 7.49 22.58 -6.88
CA MET A 171 6.39 23.25 -6.17
C MET A 171 6.76 23.59 -4.73
N ARG A 172 7.46 22.71 -4.04
CA ARG A 172 7.87 22.92 -2.66
C ARG A 172 8.73 24.17 -2.49
N LYS A 173 9.68 24.43 -3.39
CA LYS A 173 10.50 25.65 -3.35
C LYS A 173 9.63 26.92 -3.40
N GLU A 174 8.60 26.92 -4.23
CA GLU A 174 7.67 28.06 -4.35
C GLU A 174 6.82 28.22 -3.09
N TYR A 175 6.36 27.11 -2.52
CA TYR A 175 5.49 27.08 -1.34
C TYR A 175 6.26 27.46 -0.07
N GLU A 176 7.50 26.99 0.08
CA GLU A 176 8.36 27.35 1.22
C GLU A 176 8.63 28.85 1.26
N ALA A 177 8.88 29.49 0.12
CA ALA A 177 9.07 30.94 0.04
C ALA A 177 7.82 31.74 0.48
N LYS A 178 6.64 31.13 0.42
CA LYS A 178 5.35 31.72 0.82
C LYS A 178 4.92 31.30 2.25
N GLY A 179 5.73 30.54 2.98
CA GLY A 179 5.37 29.98 4.28
C GLY A 179 4.35 28.84 4.24
N LEU A 180 4.11 28.26 3.05
CA LEU A 180 3.07 27.25 2.77
C LEU A 180 3.65 25.84 2.59
N ARG A 181 4.79 25.54 3.21
CA ARG A 181 5.54 24.29 2.99
C ARG A 181 4.67 23.03 3.08
N TRP A 182 3.76 22.95 4.02
CA TRP A 182 2.95 21.74 4.22
C TRP A 182 1.77 21.61 3.25
N ILE A 183 1.34 22.72 2.65
CA ILE A 183 0.20 22.70 1.73
C ILE A 183 0.55 22.00 0.42
N VAL A 184 1.82 22.03 0.01
CA VAL A 184 2.28 21.34 -1.19
C VAL A 184 2.00 19.83 -1.16
N ASP A 185 1.98 19.22 0.03
CA ASP A 185 1.71 17.79 0.18
C ASP A 185 0.28 17.43 -0.21
N TYR A 186 -0.65 18.37 -0.15
CA TYR A 186 -2.05 18.20 -0.55
C TYR A 186 -2.34 18.71 -1.98
N ASP A 187 -1.61 19.71 -2.46
CA ASP A 187 -1.82 20.29 -3.79
C ASP A 187 -1.06 19.52 -4.89
N CYS A 188 0.10 18.94 -4.55
CA CYS A 188 0.89 18.16 -5.50
C CYS A 188 0.45 16.70 -5.50
N LYS A 189 -0.50 16.35 -6.36
CA LYS A 189 -0.95 14.98 -6.53
C LYS A 189 0.19 14.09 -7.03
N ARG A 190 0.37 12.95 -6.35
CA ARG A 190 1.42 11.96 -6.62
C ARG A 190 0.84 10.56 -6.49
N VAL A 191 1.33 9.62 -7.29
CA VAL A 191 0.86 8.24 -7.30
C VAL A 191 1.55 7.44 -6.18
N ARG A 192 0.76 6.74 -5.37
CA ARG A 192 1.22 5.77 -4.35
C ARG A 192 1.64 4.45 -5.03
N GLY A 193 2.50 3.68 -4.39
CA GLY A 193 2.81 2.32 -4.85
C GLY A 193 1.62 1.40 -4.68
N ILE A 194 1.23 1.14 -3.43
CA ILE A 194 0.11 0.25 -3.07
C ILE A 194 -0.81 0.97 -2.08
N LEU A 195 -2.11 0.81 -2.28
CA LEU A 195 -3.16 1.23 -1.36
C LEU A 195 -3.98 0.02 -0.93
N VAL A 196 -4.09 -0.18 0.37
CA VAL A 196 -5.06 -1.08 1.00
C VAL A 196 -6.03 -0.22 1.80
N GLU A 197 -7.33 -0.25 1.47
CA GLU A 197 -8.32 0.62 2.11
C GLU A 197 -9.63 -0.14 2.35
N ASN A 198 -10.19 -0.01 3.58
CA ASN A 198 -11.43 -0.68 3.99
C ASN A 198 -11.44 -2.19 3.69
N SER A 199 -10.33 -2.88 3.93
CA SER A 199 -10.11 -4.27 3.53
C SER A 199 -9.65 -5.12 4.72
N SER A 200 -9.83 -6.43 4.62
CA SER A 200 -9.36 -7.37 5.64
C SER A 200 -8.67 -8.59 5.02
N ASP A 201 -7.82 -9.27 5.81
CA ASP A 201 -7.06 -10.43 5.36
C ASP A 201 -6.26 -10.17 4.07
N VAL A 202 -5.47 -9.10 4.08
CA VAL A 202 -4.63 -8.70 2.93
C VAL A 202 -3.18 -9.09 3.17
N THR A 203 -2.55 -9.73 2.18
CA THR A 203 -1.14 -10.11 2.23
C THR A 203 -0.35 -9.49 1.07
N LEU A 204 0.71 -8.77 1.40
CA LEU A 204 1.70 -8.24 0.46
C LEU A 204 3.04 -8.88 0.79
N SER A 205 3.58 -9.75 -0.08
CA SER A 205 4.76 -10.54 0.28
C SER A 205 5.73 -10.84 -0.85
N ASN A 206 7.02 -10.88 -0.52
CA ASN A 206 8.11 -11.43 -1.33
C ASN A 206 8.46 -10.69 -2.63
N PHE A 207 7.87 -9.57 -2.97
CA PHE A 207 8.20 -8.80 -4.17
C PHE A 207 8.96 -7.52 -3.85
N THR A 208 9.65 -6.98 -4.83
CA THR A 208 10.35 -5.70 -4.70
C THR A 208 9.43 -4.55 -5.11
N LEU A 209 9.14 -3.64 -4.18
CA LEU A 209 8.48 -2.37 -4.47
C LEU A 209 9.53 -1.26 -4.52
N MET A 210 9.61 -0.54 -5.64
CA MET A 210 10.65 0.48 -5.79
C MET A 210 10.16 1.74 -6.51
N ARG A 211 10.88 2.84 -6.25
CA ARG A 211 10.74 4.15 -6.91
C ARG A 211 9.31 4.70 -6.87
N THR A 212 8.64 4.63 -5.73
CA THR A 212 7.27 5.14 -5.58
C THR A 212 7.20 6.66 -5.72
N GLY A 213 6.14 7.16 -6.32
CA GLY A 213 5.93 8.60 -6.52
C GLY A 213 5.49 9.33 -5.26
N PHE A 214 4.90 8.57 -4.33
CA PHE A 214 4.47 9.02 -3.00
C PHE A 214 4.75 7.89 -1.99
N TRP A 215 3.85 7.56 -1.09
CA TRP A 215 4.05 6.46 -0.15
C TRP A 215 4.16 5.11 -0.88
N GLY A 216 5.06 4.26 -0.38
CA GLY A 216 5.27 2.93 -0.94
C GLY A 216 4.03 2.06 -0.76
N CYS A 217 3.65 1.83 0.48
CA CYS A 217 2.45 1.11 0.87
C CYS A 217 1.68 1.95 1.89
N GLN A 218 0.39 2.13 1.67
CA GLN A 218 -0.51 2.79 2.60
C GLN A 218 -1.66 1.85 2.94
N ILE A 219 -1.85 1.61 4.24
CA ILE A 219 -2.95 0.80 4.77
C ILE A 219 -3.88 1.75 5.54
N LEU A 220 -5.16 1.81 5.14
CA LEU A 220 -6.18 2.68 5.69
C LEU A 220 -7.41 1.87 6.07
N TYR A 221 -7.98 2.12 7.27
CA TYR A 221 -9.25 1.54 7.68
C TYR A 221 -9.36 0.03 7.45
N SER A 222 -8.25 -0.68 7.58
CA SER A 222 -8.11 -2.10 7.26
C SER A 222 -7.56 -2.85 8.45
N ASP A 223 -7.87 -4.13 8.53
CA ASP A 223 -7.38 -5.01 9.58
C ASP A 223 -6.78 -6.31 9.01
N HIS A 224 -6.14 -7.10 9.87
CA HIS A 224 -5.54 -8.38 9.48
C HIS A 224 -4.68 -8.30 8.20
N CYS A 225 -3.81 -7.28 8.13
CA CYS A 225 -2.91 -7.09 7.01
C CYS A 225 -1.50 -7.59 7.35
N THR A 226 -0.88 -8.32 6.41
CA THR A 226 0.52 -8.73 6.47
C THR A 226 1.31 -8.04 5.36
N VAL A 227 2.46 -7.47 5.72
CA VAL A 227 3.46 -6.95 4.77
C VAL A 227 4.78 -7.62 5.12
N ASP A 228 5.32 -8.44 4.20
CA ASP A 228 6.50 -9.28 4.41
C ASP A 228 7.48 -9.17 3.21
#